data_a656f69ce4d18aead06467a7a8327253
#
_entry.id   a656f69ce4d18aead06467a7a8327253
#
_cell.length_a   1.000
_cell.length_b   1.000
_cell.length_c   1.000
_cell.angle_alpha   90.00
_cell.angle_beta   90.00
_cell.angle_gamma   90.00
#
_symmetry.space_group_name_H-M   'P 1'
#
loop_
_entity.id
_entity.type
_entity.pdbx_description
1 polymer ?
#
loop_
_entity_poly.entity_id
_entity_poly.type
_entity_poly.pdbx_seq_one_letter_code
_entity_poly.pdbx_strand_id
1 'polypeptide(L)'
;MSLEQNLRQEQVDSLELSDYISVEIGTSVRSVVEQMRSDNHNCAIVTDRGALTGIFTDHDILIKIADNPETWNLPIDDFVRPSPFTVNAKDSLKTALTLMDEKQFRNIPVLDDDGNLVGNLTHHALVDYLTSHFSTSD
;
A
#
# COMPACT_ATOMS: atom_id res chain seq x y z
N MET A 1 15.93 22.74 -10.09
CA MET A 1 15.76 21.36 -10.57
C MET A 1 14.31 21.16 -11.00
N SER A 2 14.09 20.57 -12.16
CA SER A 2 12.74 20.33 -12.66
C SER A 2 12.04 19.24 -11.86
N LEU A 3 10.72 19.19 -11.96
CA LEU A 3 9.94 18.14 -11.30
C LEU A 3 10.38 16.75 -11.78
N GLU A 4 10.63 16.58 -13.07
CA GLU A 4 11.09 15.31 -13.61
C GLU A 4 12.44 14.89 -13.04
N GLN A 5 13.37 15.83 -12.90
CA GLN A 5 14.65 15.54 -12.28
C GLN A 5 14.50 15.15 -10.81
N ASN A 6 13.62 15.84 -10.09
CA ASN A 6 13.30 15.48 -8.71
C ASN A 6 12.75 14.05 -8.62
N LEU A 7 11.82 13.70 -9.51
CA LEU A 7 11.24 12.35 -9.53
C LEU A 7 12.29 11.27 -9.81
N ARG A 8 13.30 11.58 -10.61
CA ARG A 8 14.37 10.61 -10.91
C ARG A 8 15.38 10.48 -9.80
N GLN A 9 15.55 11.50 -8.98
CA GLN A 9 16.55 11.53 -7.90
C GLN A 9 15.98 11.14 -6.53
N GLU A 10 14.73 11.51 -6.25
CA GLU A 10 14.10 11.17 -5.00
C GLU A 10 13.73 9.69 -4.98
N GLN A 11 13.94 9.07 -3.83
CA GLN A 11 13.63 7.65 -3.62
C GLN A 11 12.25 7.51 -2.98
N VAL A 12 11.66 6.33 -3.16
CA VAL A 12 10.36 5.98 -2.59
C VAL A 12 10.38 6.19 -1.07
N ASP A 13 11.47 5.83 -0.39
CA ASP A 13 11.57 5.94 1.06
C ASP A 13 11.64 7.39 1.59
N SER A 14 11.73 8.38 0.72
CA SER A 14 11.62 9.78 1.15
C SER A 14 10.17 10.20 1.41
N LEU A 15 9.20 9.40 1.00
CA LEU A 15 7.79 9.68 1.23
C LEU A 15 7.28 9.03 2.51
N GLU A 16 6.09 9.45 2.94
CA GLU A 16 5.38 8.81 4.04
C GLU A 16 4.83 7.47 3.56
N LEU A 17 5.27 6.38 4.16
CA LEU A 17 4.93 5.03 3.74
C LEU A 17 4.13 4.26 4.80
N SER A 18 3.67 4.93 5.86
CA SER A 18 3.05 4.27 7.01
C SER A 18 1.52 4.13 6.91
N ASP A 19 0.93 4.52 5.79
CA ASP A 19 -0.53 4.49 5.63
C ASP A 19 -1.01 3.07 5.30
N TYR A 20 -0.91 2.19 6.27
CA TYR A 20 -1.40 0.81 6.20
C TYR A 20 -1.29 0.15 7.56
N ILE A 21 -2.02 -0.97 7.71
CA ILE A 21 -1.75 -1.89 8.82
C ILE A 21 -1.09 -3.15 8.26
N SER A 22 -0.28 -3.80 9.08
CA SER A 22 0.36 -5.07 8.72
C SER A 22 -0.22 -6.17 9.60
N VAL A 23 -0.73 -7.22 8.97
CA VAL A 23 -1.32 -8.35 9.69
C VAL A 23 -0.76 -9.65 9.14
N GLU A 24 -0.72 -10.68 9.98
CA GLU A 24 -0.29 -12.01 9.55
C GLU A 24 -1.48 -12.82 9.02
N ILE A 25 -1.17 -13.80 8.18
CA ILE A 25 -2.18 -14.78 7.75
C ILE A 25 -2.81 -15.44 8.98
N GLY A 26 -4.05 -15.88 8.83
CA GLY A 26 -4.81 -16.47 9.94
C GLY A 26 -5.56 -15.46 10.79
N THR A 27 -5.23 -14.16 10.69
CA THR A 27 -5.98 -13.11 11.37
C THR A 27 -7.40 -13.06 10.82
N SER A 28 -8.40 -12.97 11.70
CA SER A 28 -9.79 -12.95 11.25
C SER A 28 -10.12 -11.68 10.49
N VAL A 29 -11.07 -11.78 9.55
CA VAL A 29 -11.59 -10.61 8.84
C VAL A 29 -12.03 -9.53 9.82
N ARG A 30 -12.76 -9.92 10.87
CA ARG A 30 -13.22 -8.99 11.91
C ARG A 30 -12.06 -8.20 12.51
N SER A 31 -11.02 -8.88 12.93
CA SER A 31 -9.85 -8.22 13.54
C SER A 31 -9.18 -7.26 12.58
N VAL A 32 -9.03 -7.64 11.31
CA VAL A 32 -8.43 -6.78 10.30
C VAL A 32 -9.26 -5.51 10.10
N VAL A 33 -10.57 -5.67 9.92
CA VAL A 33 -11.46 -4.54 9.67
C VAL A 33 -11.51 -3.61 10.89
N GLU A 34 -11.58 -4.17 12.10
CA GLU A 34 -11.58 -3.38 13.33
C GLU A 34 -10.29 -2.58 13.48
N GLN A 35 -9.15 -3.20 13.16
CA GLN A 35 -7.87 -2.52 13.24
C GLN A 35 -7.74 -1.43 12.18
N MET A 36 -8.18 -1.69 10.95
CA MET A 36 -8.19 -0.67 9.89
C MET A 36 -9.00 0.55 10.33
N ARG A 37 -10.17 0.30 10.92
CA ARG A 37 -11.04 1.36 11.41
C ARG A 37 -10.42 2.12 12.58
N SER A 38 -9.89 1.40 13.56
CA SER A 38 -9.30 1.98 14.76
C SER A 38 -8.09 2.86 14.43
N ASP A 39 -7.25 2.41 13.50
CA ASP A 39 -6.04 3.11 13.12
C ASP A 39 -6.25 4.08 11.95
N ASN A 40 -7.47 4.12 11.43
CA ASN A 40 -7.86 4.99 10.32
C ASN A 40 -7.02 4.77 9.05
N HIS A 41 -6.83 3.51 8.69
CA HIS A 41 -6.14 3.13 7.46
C HIS A 41 -7.07 2.35 6.55
N ASN A 42 -6.92 2.55 5.25
CA ASN A 42 -7.77 1.92 4.23
C ASN A 42 -7.13 0.69 3.59
N CYS A 43 -5.95 0.30 4.06
CA CYS A 43 -5.19 -0.81 3.48
C CYS A 43 -4.58 -1.66 4.58
N ALA A 44 -4.73 -2.97 4.45
CA ALA A 44 -4.00 -3.95 5.24
C ALA A 44 -3.08 -4.72 4.31
N ILE A 45 -1.82 -4.81 4.67
CA ILE A 45 -0.85 -5.65 3.96
C ILE A 45 -0.68 -6.92 4.76
N VAL A 46 -0.92 -8.05 4.13
CA VAL A 46 -0.93 -9.35 4.78
C VAL A 46 0.38 -10.06 4.49
N THR A 47 1.00 -10.55 5.56
CA THR A 47 2.29 -11.23 5.48
C THR A 47 2.19 -12.63 6.09
N ASP A 48 3.12 -13.49 5.66
CA ASP A 48 3.33 -14.81 6.25
C ASP A 48 4.77 -14.86 6.71
N ARG A 49 4.97 -14.76 8.03
CA ARG A 49 6.31 -14.73 8.64
C ARG A 49 7.19 -13.62 8.04
N GLY A 50 6.59 -12.45 7.80
CA GLY A 50 7.27 -11.32 7.21
C GLY A 50 7.28 -11.29 5.69
N ALA A 51 6.93 -12.39 5.02
CA ALA A 51 6.88 -12.42 3.57
C ALA A 51 5.53 -11.88 3.08
N LEU A 52 5.57 -11.02 2.09
CA LEU A 52 4.37 -10.42 1.53
C LEU A 52 3.46 -11.49 0.92
N THR A 53 2.22 -11.55 1.37
CA THR A 53 1.19 -12.44 0.81
C THR A 53 0.27 -11.66 -0.13
N GLY A 54 -0.15 -10.46 0.25
CA GLY A 54 -1.01 -9.65 -0.57
C GLY A 54 -1.61 -8.48 0.20
N ILE A 55 -2.63 -7.88 -0.37
CA ILE A 55 -3.28 -6.70 0.20
C ILE A 55 -4.78 -6.90 0.33
N PHE A 56 -5.36 -6.18 1.28
CA PHE A 56 -6.78 -6.13 1.54
C PHE A 56 -7.16 -4.67 1.83
N THR A 57 -8.14 -4.14 1.12
CA THR A 57 -8.48 -2.73 1.19
C THR A 57 -9.95 -2.51 1.55
N ASP A 58 -10.31 -1.26 1.81
CA ASP A 58 -11.69 -0.85 2.02
C ASP A 58 -12.60 -1.25 0.85
N HIS A 59 -12.08 -1.22 -0.37
CA HIS A 59 -12.82 -1.69 -1.54
C HIS A 59 -13.17 -3.17 -1.42
N ASP A 60 -12.24 -4.00 -0.92
CA ASP A 60 -12.50 -5.41 -0.68
C ASP A 60 -13.58 -5.63 0.38
N ILE A 61 -13.61 -4.78 1.40
CA ILE A 61 -14.67 -4.84 2.41
C ILE A 61 -16.04 -4.66 1.76
N LEU A 62 -16.18 -3.66 0.90
CA LEU A 62 -17.44 -3.38 0.21
C LEU A 62 -17.87 -4.51 -0.70
N ILE A 63 -16.94 -5.10 -1.44
CA ILE A 63 -17.27 -6.09 -2.45
C ILE A 63 -17.43 -7.49 -1.86
N LYS A 64 -16.56 -7.87 -0.92
CA LYS A 64 -16.45 -9.27 -0.47
C LYS A 64 -17.08 -9.53 0.88
N ILE A 65 -17.18 -8.51 1.74
CA ILE A 65 -17.49 -8.69 3.15
C ILE A 65 -18.86 -8.12 3.52
N ALA A 66 -19.20 -6.94 3.04
CA ALA A 66 -20.34 -6.16 3.54
C ALA A 66 -21.67 -6.92 3.50
N ASP A 67 -21.93 -7.70 2.44
CA ASP A 67 -23.16 -8.45 2.30
C ASP A 67 -23.03 -9.91 2.76
N ASN A 68 -21.91 -10.27 3.37
CA ASN A 68 -21.62 -11.66 3.75
C ASN A 68 -21.17 -11.74 5.21
N PRO A 69 -22.10 -11.62 6.18
CA PRO A 69 -21.72 -11.59 7.59
C PRO A 69 -21.00 -12.87 8.06
N GLU A 70 -21.20 -13.99 7.39
CA GLU A 70 -20.49 -15.23 7.71
C GLU A 70 -18.99 -15.13 7.51
N THR A 71 -18.51 -14.14 6.75
CA THR A 71 -17.07 -13.95 6.50
C THR A 71 -16.32 -13.37 7.70
N TRP A 72 -17.02 -12.71 8.63
CA TRP A 72 -16.39 -11.98 9.73
C TRP A 72 -15.45 -12.84 10.58
N ASN A 73 -15.77 -14.10 10.75
CA ASN A 73 -14.97 -14.99 11.59
C ASN A 73 -14.01 -15.87 10.79
N LEU A 74 -13.97 -15.70 9.48
CA LEU A 74 -13.04 -16.43 8.63
C LEU A 74 -11.67 -15.76 8.63
N PRO A 75 -10.60 -16.53 8.33
CA PRO A 75 -9.28 -15.92 8.19
C PRO A 75 -9.23 -14.99 6.98
N ILE A 76 -8.45 -13.92 7.11
CA ILE A 76 -8.28 -12.94 6.05
C ILE A 76 -7.72 -13.56 4.77
N ASP A 77 -7.05 -14.69 4.90
CA ASP A 77 -6.31 -15.36 3.83
C ASP A 77 -7.15 -15.57 2.56
N ASP A 78 -8.44 -15.85 2.72
CA ASP A 78 -9.33 -16.14 1.59
C ASP A 78 -9.78 -14.88 0.85
N PHE A 79 -9.50 -13.70 1.39
CA PHE A 79 -9.98 -12.43 0.85
C PHE A 79 -8.87 -11.51 0.38
N VAL A 80 -7.63 -11.93 0.55
CA VAL A 80 -6.44 -11.15 0.19
C VAL A 80 -6.21 -11.27 -1.30
N ARG A 81 -5.94 -10.15 -1.94
CA ARG A 81 -5.54 -10.14 -3.34
C ARG A 81 -4.01 -10.21 -3.42
N PRO A 82 -3.43 -11.10 -4.23
CA PRO A 82 -2.00 -11.08 -4.45
C PRO A 82 -1.59 -9.70 -4.95
N SER A 83 -0.48 -9.18 -4.44
CA SER A 83 0.09 -7.95 -4.98
C SER A 83 1.18 -8.35 -5.97
N PRO A 84 0.90 -8.32 -7.27
CA PRO A 84 1.87 -8.77 -8.26
C PRO A 84 3.04 -7.80 -8.43
N PHE A 85 2.89 -6.58 -7.92
CA PHE A 85 3.89 -5.54 -8.09
C PHE A 85 4.26 -4.95 -6.74
N THR A 86 5.56 -4.80 -6.53
CA THR A 86 6.15 -4.12 -5.38
C THR A 86 7.20 -3.16 -5.89
N VAL A 87 7.62 -2.23 -5.04
CA VAL A 87 8.77 -1.38 -5.33
C VAL A 87 9.78 -1.52 -4.20
N ASN A 88 11.04 -1.25 -4.52
CA ASN A 88 12.08 -1.18 -3.51
C ASN A 88 12.09 0.21 -2.90
N ALA A 89 12.40 0.29 -1.60
CA ALA A 89 12.47 1.56 -0.88
C ALA A 89 13.42 2.56 -1.56
N LYS A 90 14.42 2.06 -2.26
CA LYS A 90 15.43 2.89 -2.95
C LYS A 90 15.11 3.15 -4.41
N ASP A 91 14.02 2.62 -4.92
CA ASP A 91 13.58 2.94 -6.29
C ASP A 91 13.27 4.42 -6.39
N SER A 92 13.42 4.99 -7.58
CA SER A 92 13.08 6.38 -7.81
C SER A 92 11.56 6.57 -7.79
N LEU A 93 11.14 7.78 -7.43
CA LEU A 93 9.72 8.13 -7.50
C LEU A 93 9.21 8.05 -8.94
N LYS A 94 10.06 8.30 -9.92
CA LYS A 94 9.69 8.17 -11.33
C LYS A 94 9.27 6.73 -11.66
N THR A 95 10.04 5.75 -11.20
CA THR A 95 9.72 4.33 -11.39
C THR A 95 8.38 3.99 -10.75
N ALA A 96 8.18 4.41 -9.51
CA ALA A 96 6.94 4.14 -8.78
C ALA A 96 5.72 4.81 -9.43
N LEU A 97 5.88 6.06 -9.85
CA LEU A 97 4.81 6.81 -10.51
C LEU A 97 4.40 6.13 -11.83
N THR A 98 5.36 5.71 -12.61
CA THR A 98 5.11 5.01 -13.87
C THR A 98 4.33 3.72 -13.63
N LEU A 99 4.76 2.93 -12.65
CA LEU A 99 4.08 1.69 -12.31
C LEU A 99 2.64 1.93 -11.85
N MET A 100 2.45 2.91 -10.98
CA MET A 100 1.13 3.24 -10.46
C MET A 100 0.19 3.71 -11.57
N ASP A 101 0.69 4.51 -12.48
CA ASP A 101 -0.08 5.02 -13.61
C ASP A 101 -0.44 3.89 -14.60
N GLU A 102 0.53 3.09 -15.00
CA GLU A 102 0.30 2.01 -15.96
C GLU A 102 -0.65 0.94 -15.44
N LYS A 103 -0.56 0.61 -14.16
CA LYS A 103 -1.34 -0.49 -13.56
C LYS A 103 -2.57 -0.01 -12.82
N GLN A 104 -2.76 1.30 -12.68
CA GLN A 104 -3.90 1.89 -11.98
C GLN A 104 -4.01 1.43 -10.52
N PHE A 105 -2.89 1.19 -9.87
CA PHE A 105 -2.84 0.84 -8.47
C PHE A 105 -2.92 2.08 -7.59
N ARG A 106 -3.57 1.96 -6.44
CA ARG A 106 -3.62 3.01 -5.42
C ARG A 106 -2.70 2.72 -4.25
N ASN A 107 -2.22 1.50 -4.14
CA ASN A 107 -1.34 1.02 -3.07
C ASN A 107 -0.31 0.08 -3.69
N ILE A 108 0.96 0.29 -3.38
CA ILE A 108 2.04 -0.58 -3.82
C ILE A 108 2.90 -0.89 -2.60
N PRO A 109 2.99 -2.16 -2.19
CA PRO A 109 3.88 -2.52 -1.08
C PRO A 109 5.33 -2.19 -1.40
N VAL A 110 6.05 -1.69 -0.38
CA VAL A 110 7.45 -1.28 -0.50
C VAL A 110 8.31 -2.26 0.28
N LEU A 111 9.32 -2.80 -0.37
CA LEU A 111 10.23 -3.77 0.22
C LEU A 111 11.63 -3.18 0.32
N ASP A 112 12.42 -3.71 1.26
CA ASP A 112 13.85 -3.40 1.32
C ASP A 112 14.65 -4.38 0.45
N ASP A 113 15.98 -4.25 0.46
CA ASP A 113 16.85 -5.08 -0.35
C ASP A 113 16.81 -6.56 0.05
N ASP A 114 16.37 -6.86 1.27
CA ASP A 114 16.24 -8.22 1.78
C ASP A 114 14.85 -8.82 1.53
N GLY A 115 13.98 -8.06 0.88
CA GLY A 115 12.62 -8.51 0.58
C GLY A 115 11.64 -8.32 1.72
N ASN A 116 12.01 -7.60 2.77
CA ASN A 116 11.12 -7.33 3.90
C ASN A 116 10.19 -6.16 3.60
N LEU A 117 8.95 -6.27 4.06
CA LEU A 117 7.98 -5.18 3.93
C LEU A 117 8.41 -4.01 4.82
N VAL A 118 8.57 -2.83 4.23
CA VAL A 118 8.95 -1.62 4.97
C VAL A 118 7.93 -0.48 4.81
N GLY A 119 6.92 -0.65 3.98
CA GLY A 119 5.93 0.40 3.84
C GLY A 119 4.89 0.11 2.76
N ASN A 120 4.05 1.09 2.57
CA ASN A 120 3.02 1.09 1.53
C ASN A 120 3.06 2.45 0.82
N LEU A 121 3.33 2.43 -0.47
CA LEU A 121 3.28 3.65 -1.27
C LEU A 121 1.85 3.85 -1.75
N THR A 122 1.23 4.95 -1.32
CA THR A 122 -0.14 5.25 -1.69
C THR A 122 -0.19 6.27 -2.82
N HIS A 123 -1.28 6.20 -3.58
CA HIS A 123 -1.60 7.22 -4.56
C HIS A 123 -1.62 8.61 -3.92
N HIS A 124 -2.17 8.72 -2.71
CA HIS A 124 -2.27 9.98 -1.99
C HIS A 124 -0.89 10.58 -1.68
N ALA A 125 0.07 9.76 -1.25
CA ALA A 125 1.42 10.24 -0.95
C ALA A 125 2.10 10.81 -2.20
N LEU A 126 1.92 10.17 -3.35
CA LEU A 126 2.45 10.68 -4.61
C LEU A 126 1.79 11.99 -5.03
N VAL A 127 0.48 12.09 -4.90
CA VAL A 127 -0.25 13.33 -5.21
C VAL A 127 0.24 14.47 -4.31
N ASP A 128 0.41 14.22 -3.03
CA ASP A 128 0.93 15.22 -2.09
C ASP A 128 2.33 15.68 -2.50
N TYR A 129 3.19 14.75 -2.87
CA TYR A 129 4.53 15.10 -3.34
C TYR A 129 4.48 15.99 -4.58
N LEU A 130 3.69 15.58 -5.58
CA LEU A 130 3.56 16.33 -6.83
C LEU A 130 2.98 17.72 -6.60
N THR A 131 1.94 17.81 -5.77
CA THR A 131 1.29 19.08 -5.47
C THR A 131 2.24 20.03 -4.75
N SER A 132 3.00 19.53 -3.77
CA SER A 132 3.97 20.34 -3.04
C SER A 132 5.05 20.89 -3.96
N HIS A 133 5.50 20.10 -4.93
CA HIS A 133 6.55 20.52 -5.85
C HIS A 133 6.02 21.46 -6.94
N PHE A 134 4.78 21.30 -7.34
CA PHE A 134 4.15 22.28 -8.23
C PHE A 134 4.01 23.65 -7.57
N SER A 135 3.74 23.67 -6.28
CA SER A 135 3.58 24.92 -5.55
C SER A 135 4.88 25.69 -5.41
N THR A 136 6.03 25.03 -5.51
CA THR A 136 7.34 25.63 -5.32
C THR A 136 8.14 25.84 -6.59
N SER A 137 7.65 25.31 -7.72
CA SER A 137 8.36 25.41 -9.00
C SER A 137 7.87 26.57 -9.82
N ASP A 138 8.30 27.73 -9.48
CA ASP A 138 8.05 28.92 -10.30
C ASP A 138 9.22 29.25 -11.19
#